data_2b3d956f81f91341059373f373cedaeb
#
_entry.id   2b3d956f81f91341059373f373cedaeb
#
_cell.length_a   1.000
_cell.length_b   1.000
_cell.length_c   1.000
_cell.angle_alpha   90.00
_cell.angle_beta   90.00
_cell.angle_gamma   90.00
#
_symmetry.space_group_name_H-M   'P 1'
#
loop_
_entity.id
_entity.type
_entity.pdbx_description
1 polymer ?
#
loop_
_entity_poly.entity_id
_entity_poly.type
_entity_poly.pdbx_seq_one_letter_code
_entity_poly.pdbx_strand_id
1 'polypeptide(L)'
;DRPGCGPQHPRGTASRQRGMLVPFYDHDVVTHDAVATDLTPQQHLELQFKASSSSDLIDDGLRTIRDGRLSATNRDQVLASLATGLGRLYVLALDLHRLEIGHIPERPDPAASCEPGLADLHARLFDILGLHPERSGGVADQWLCRLSADSVADALIEALGAYRGATASERKAPDGAWERVRAAVDLDPGVGSLRHRSRADDEAGEADDEDDATSTDRAPAGAYQEAWNSRFISTIETICSTIDACSQDGLLGGPAQSLGAELAHRRQGTDAA
;
A
#
# COMPACT_ATOMS: atom_id res chain seq x y z
N ASP A 1 34.03 -11.53 57.12
CA ASP A 1 35.30 -11.31 56.40
C ASP A 1 35.06 -11.17 54.91
N ARG A 2 35.16 -9.91 54.45
CA ARG A 2 35.27 -9.53 53.02
C ARG A 2 36.73 -9.34 52.66
N PRO A 3 37.12 -9.55 51.40
CA PRO A 3 37.47 -8.40 50.56
C PRO A 3 36.98 -8.62 49.12
N GLY A 4 36.46 -7.68 48.31
CA GLY A 4 37.10 -6.46 47.85
C GLY A 4 37.71 -6.69 46.48
N CYS A 5 36.91 -6.63 45.36
CA CYS A 5 37.45 -6.54 44.00
C CYS A 5 36.85 -5.34 43.30
N GLY A 6 37.71 -4.34 43.07
CA GLY A 6 37.41 -3.12 42.32
C GLY A 6 37.41 -3.36 40.80
N PRO A 7 36.81 -2.44 40.02
CA PRO A 7 36.70 -2.53 38.60
C PRO A 7 37.96 -2.11 37.87
N GLN A 8 38.51 -2.97 37.03
CA GLN A 8 39.57 -2.63 36.07
C GLN A 8 38.96 -2.08 34.78
N HIS A 9 39.28 -0.86 34.44
CA HIS A 9 39.06 -0.26 33.11
C HIS A 9 40.06 -0.86 32.11
N PRO A 10 39.64 -1.31 30.94
CA PRO A 10 40.57 -1.48 29.83
C PRO A 10 40.64 -0.18 29.03
N ARG A 11 41.86 0.26 28.86
CA ARG A 11 42.32 1.42 28.05
C ARG A 11 41.98 1.21 26.58
N GLY A 12 41.44 2.25 25.98
CA GLY A 12 41.12 2.34 24.56
C GLY A 12 42.34 2.17 23.65
N THR A 13 42.21 1.38 22.66
CA THR A 13 43.04 1.36 21.47
C THR A 13 42.35 2.19 20.40
N ALA A 14 42.94 3.35 20.11
CA ALA A 14 42.57 4.19 18.99
C ALA A 14 42.80 3.46 17.66
N SER A 15 41.73 3.03 17.04
CA SER A 15 41.77 2.50 15.68
C SER A 15 41.71 3.67 14.69
N ARG A 16 42.82 3.88 14.01
CA ARG A 16 42.96 4.84 12.88
C ARG A 16 41.95 4.45 11.80
N GLN A 17 40.90 5.24 11.65
CA GLN A 17 40.08 5.22 10.45
C GLN A 17 40.92 5.74 9.29
N ARG A 18 41.38 4.85 8.44
CA ARG A 18 41.86 5.17 7.10
C ARG A 18 40.66 5.74 6.33
N GLY A 19 40.73 7.01 6.01
CA GLY A 19 39.84 7.68 5.08
C GLY A 19 39.86 6.93 3.74
N MET A 20 38.78 6.24 3.45
CA MET A 20 38.49 5.69 2.15
C MET A 20 37.96 6.88 1.32
N LEU A 21 38.84 7.47 0.52
CA LEU A 21 38.48 8.42 -0.53
C LEU A 21 37.52 7.69 -1.47
N VAL A 22 36.24 7.98 -1.32
CA VAL A 22 35.23 7.63 -2.31
C VAL A 22 35.53 8.52 -3.52
N PRO A 23 35.73 7.97 -4.73
CA PRO A 23 35.93 8.79 -5.90
C PRO A 23 34.65 9.62 -6.09
N PHE A 24 34.82 10.94 -6.13
CA PHE A 24 33.83 11.86 -6.63
C PHE A 24 33.48 11.40 -8.06
N TYR A 25 32.32 10.79 -8.23
CA TYR A 25 31.72 10.66 -9.53
C TYR A 25 31.38 12.09 -9.98
N ASP A 26 32.16 12.58 -10.94
CA ASP A 26 31.77 13.70 -11.77
C ASP A 26 30.38 13.35 -12.33
N HIS A 27 29.36 13.96 -11.77
CA HIS A 27 28.07 14.04 -12.40
C HIS A 27 28.27 14.93 -13.63
N ASP A 28 28.71 14.33 -14.72
CA ASP A 28 28.34 14.86 -16.03
C ASP A 28 26.83 15.12 -15.98
N VAL A 29 26.51 16.40 -16.00
CA VAL A 29 25.14 16.88 -16.24
C VAL A 29 24.81 16.44 -17.67
N VAL A 30 24.45 15.18 -17.82
CA VAL A 30 23.75 14.69 -18.99
C VAL A 30 22.44 15.48 -18.98
N THR A 31 22.41 16.55 -19.75
CA THR A 31 21.14 17.15 -20.17
C THR A 31 20.36 16.02 -20.82
N HIS A 32 19.49 15.38 -20.04
CA HIS A 32 18.47 14.50 -20.56
C HIS A 32 17.56 15.41 -21.44
N ASP A 33 17.94 15.54 -22.70
CA ASP A 33 16.93 15.74 -23.73
C ASP A 33 15.95 14.60 -23.52
N ALA A 34 14.81 14.93 -22.93
CA ALA A 34 13.70 14.00 -22.72
C ALA A 34 13.40 13.40 -24.10
N VAL A 35 13.92 12.21 -24.36
CA VAL A 35 13.47 11.39 -25.47
C VAL A 35 12.03 11.10 -25.10
N ALA A 36 11.14 11.94 -25.63
CA ALA A 36 9.71 11.67 -25.58
C ALA A 36 9.54 10.31 -26.25
N THR A 37 9.43 9.26 -25.44
CA THR A 37 9.22 7.91 -25.94
C THR A 37 7.76 7.89 -26.39
N ASP A 38 7.54 8.26 -27.66
CA ASP A 38 6.25 8.20 -28.29
C ASP A 38 5.76 6.75 -28.24
N LEU A 39 4.84 6.49 -27.31
CA LEU A 39 4.19 5.20 -27.22
C LEU A 39 3.44 4.91 -28.51
N THR A 40 3.63 3.72 -29.07
CA THR A 40 2.78 3.29 -30.18
C THR A 40 1.32 3.24 -29.72
N PRO A 41 0.35 3.44 -30.63
CA PRO A 41 -1.07 3.35 -30.29
C PRO A 41 -1.45 2.04 -29.61
N GLN A 42 -0.79 0.94 -29.99
CA GLN A 42 -1.03 -0.36 -29.37
C GLN A 42 -0.51 -0.42 -27.94
N GLN A 43 0.69 0.10 -27.65
CA GLN A 43 1.23 0.18 -26.28
C GLN A 43 0.35 1.05 -25.40
N HIS A 44 -0.13 2.18 -25.92
CA HIS A 44 -1.03 3.06 -25.21
C HIS A 44 -2.34 2.35 -24.81
N LEU A 45 -2.97 1.62 -25.75
CA LEU A 45 -4.17 0.82 -25.48
C LEU A 45 -3.92 -0.29 -24.43
N GLU A 46 -2.76 -0.97 -24.50
CA GLU A 46 -2.39 -1.98 -23.51
C GLU A 46 -2.24 -1.39 -22.11
N LEU A 47 -1.62 -0.22 -21.98
CA LEU A 47 -1.47 0.47 -20.71
C LEU A 47 -2.82 0.93 -20.16
N GLN A 48 -3.70 1.50 -21.02
CA GLN A 48 -5.07 1.88 -20.64
C GLN A 48 -5.87 0.68 -20.15
N PHE A 49 -5.79 -0.45 -20.85
CA PHE A 49 -6.48 -1.68 -20.44
C PHE A 49 -5.97 -2.19 -19.09
N LYS A 50 -4.65 -2.20 -18.88
CA LYS A 50 -4.04 -2.57 -17.59
C LYS A 50 -4.52 -1.66 -16.46
N ALA A 51 -4.54 -0.35 -16.70
CA ALA A 51 -4.98 0.64 -15.73
C ALA A 51 -6.48 0.47 -15.38
N SER A 52 -7.35 0.40 -16.38
CA SER A 52 -8.79 0.18 -16.17
C SER A 52 -9.07 -1.12 -15.41
N SER A 53 -8.46 -2.24 -15.86
CA SER A 53 -8.64 -3.54 -15.21
C SER A 53 -8.16 -3.55 -13.75
N SER A 54 -7.11 -2.79 -13.43
CA SER A 54 -6.62 -2.67 -12.05
C SER A 54 -7.61 -1.87 -11.20
N SER A 55 -8.09 -0.73 -11.72
CA SER A 55 -9.08 0.11 -11.04
C SER A 55 -10.39 -0.64 -10.81
N ASP A 56 -10.91 -1.36 -11.81
CA ASP A 56 -12.15 -2.13 -11.69
C ASP A 56 -12.08 -3.15 -10.55
N LEU A 57 -10.95 -3.88 -10.42
CA LEU A 57 -10.75 -4.85 -9.35
C LEU A 57 -10.71 -4.19 -7.97
N ILE A 58 -10.07 -3.03 -7.85
CA ILE A 58 -9.98 -2.27 -6.60
C ILE A 58 -11.36 -1.72 -6.24
N ASP A 59 -12.04 -1.07 -7.18
CA ASP A 59 -13.33 -0.42 -6.97
C ASP A 59 -14.42 -1.44 -6.58
N ASP A 60 -14.46 -2.61 -7.21
CA ASP A 60 -15.42 -3.68 -6.87
C ASP A 60 -15.15 -4.23 -5.46
N GLY A 61 -13.88 -4.42 -5.11
CA GLY A 61 -13.51 -4.85 -3.77
C GLY A 61 -13.91 -3.83 -2.70
N LEU A 62 -13.55 -2.55 -2.91
CA LEU A 62 -13.89 -1.46 -1.99
C LEU A 62 -15.42 -1.25 -1.89
N ARG A 63 -16.15 -1.34 -3.00
CA ARG A 63 -17.61 -1.25 -3.01
C ARG A 63 -18.24 -2.34 -2.17
N THR A 64 -17.75 -3.59 -2.28
CA THR A 64 -18.26 -4.72 -1.49
C THR A 64 -18.06 -4.48 0.00
N ILE A 65 -16.93 -3.90 0.42
CA ILE A 65 -16.65 -3.57 1.82
C ILE A 65 -17.51 -2.38 2.28
N ARG A 66 -17.62 -1.32 1.47
CA ARG A 66 -18.42 -0.12 1.75
C ARG A 66 -19.89 -0.43 1.95
N ASP A 67 -20.43 -1.32 1.13
CA ASP A 67 -21.83 -1.77 1.21
C ASP A 67 -22.08 -2.74 2.38
N GLY A 68 -21.08 -3.04 3.20
CA GLY A 68 -21.21 -3.98 4.32
C GLY A 68 -21.44 -5.44 3.89
N ARG A 69 -21.15 -5.77 2.61
CA ARG A 69 -21.38 -7.10 2.04
C ARG A 69 -20.21 -8.06 2.20
N LEU A 70 -19.15 -7.66 2.91
CA LEU A 70 -18.04 -8.54 3.21
C LEU A 70 -18.47 -9.60 4.23
N SER A 71 -18.43 -10.86 3.82
CA SER A 71 -18.86 -12.01 4.62
C SER A 71 -17.76 -13.08 4.66
N ALA A 72 -17.89 -14.05 5.55
CA ALA A 72 -16.96 -15.18 5.62
C ALA A 72 -16.89 -15.99 4.30
N THR A 73 -17.93 -15.95 3.47
CA THR A 73 -18.01 -16.70 2.22
C THR A 73 -17.35 -16.00 1.03
N ASN A 74 -17.32 -14.65 1.01
CA ASN A 74 -16.77 -13.88 -0.12
C ASN A 74 -15.48 -13.12 0.21
N ARG A 75 -15.12 -13.06 1.47
CA ARG A 75 -13.99 -12.30 2.00
C ARG A 75 -12.68 -12.58 1.28
N ASP A 76 -12.33 -13.84 1.13
CA ASP A 76 -11.06 -14.24 0.52
C ASP A 76 -11.02 -13.86 -0.96
N GLN A 77 -12.15 -13.94 -1.67
CA GLN A 77 -12.26 -13.51 -3.05
C GLN A 77 -12.12 -11.98 -3.19
N VAL A 78 -12.78 -11.23 -2.31
CA VAL A 78 -12.71 -9.75 -2.31
C VAL A 78 -11.28 -9.29 -2.03
N LEU A 79 -10.62 -9.86 -1.01
CA LEU A 79 -9.25 -9.50 -0.67
C LEU A 79 -8.24 -9.93 -1.76
N ALA A 80 -8.46 -11.07 -2.42
CA ALA A 80 -7.65 -11.50 -3.56
C ALA A 80 -7.82 -10.56 -4.78
N SER A 81 -9.04 -10.06 -5.03
CA SER A 81 -9.29 -9.08 -6.08
C SER A 81 -8.57 -7.77 -5.79
N LEU A 82 -8.65 -7.26 -4.56
CA LEU A 82 -7.93 -6.07 -4.11
C LEU A 82 -6.41 -6.23 -4.22
N ALA A 83 -5.86 -7.33 -3.71
CA ALA A 83 -4.42 -7.63 -3.79
C ALA A 83 -3.93 -7.73 -5.25
N THR A 84 -4.75 -8.32 -6.13
CA THR A 84 -4.45 -8.42 -7.56
C THR A 84 -4.52 -7.06 -8.24
N GLY A 85 -5.56 -6.26 -7.95
CA GLY A 85 -5.72 -4.90 -8.49
C GLY A 85 -4.57 -3.99 -8.10
N LEU A 86 -4.22 -3.94 -6.80
CA LEU A 86 -3.09 -3.17 -6.30
C LEU A 86 -1.76 -3.63 -6.91
N GLY A 87 -1.55 -4.95 -6.99
CA GLY A 87 -0.33 -5.49 -7.58
C GLY A 87 -0.16 -5.11 -9.05
N ARG A 88 -1.24 -5.11 -9.83
CA ARG A 88 -1.23 -4.65 -11.23
C ARG A 88 -0.99 -3.15 -11.33
N LEU A 89 -1.58 -2.36 -10.44
CA LEU A 89 -1.38 -0.92 -10.38
C LEU A 89 0.09 -0.57 -10.08
N TYR A 90 0.72 -1.26 -9.11
CA TYR A 90 2.14 -1.06 -8.80
C TYR A 90 3.05 -1.45 -9.97
N VAL A 91 2.80 -2.59 -10.60
CA VAL A 91 3.56 -3.01 -11.78
C VAL A 91 3.42 -1.98 -12.90
N LEU A 92 2.20 -1.49 -13.16
CA LEU A 92 1.95 -0.47 -14.17
C LEU A 92 2.72 0.82 -13.87
N ALA A 93 2.67 1.32 -12.63
CA ALA A 93 3.40 2.52 -12.22
C ALA A 93 4.92 2.37 -12.38
N LEU A 94 5.46 1.22 -12.00
CA LEU A 94 6.89 0.90 -12.17
C LEU A 94 7.28 0.78 -13.66
N ASP A 95 6.43 0.20 -14.49
CA ASP A 95 6.67 0.09 -15.94
C ASP A 95 6.64 1.46 -16.62
N LEU A 96 5.71 2.36 -16.23
CA LEU A 96 5.65 3.73 -16.73
C LEU A 96 6.91 4.51 -16.36
N HIS A 97 7.37 4.40 -15.12
CA HIS A 97 8.63 5.02 -14.70
C HIS A 97 9.83 4.48 -15.47
N ARG A 98 9.90 3.17 -15.73
CA ARG A 98 10.96 2.56 -16.56
C ARG A 98 10.97 3.09 -17.99
N LEU A 99 9.79 3.26 -18.57
CA LEU A 99 9.65 3.86 -19.91
C LEU A 99 10.22 5.27 -19.94
N GLU A 100 9.98 6.08 -18.93
CA GLU A 100 10.50 7.44 -18.82
C GLU A 100 12.04 7.48 -18.79
N ILE A 101 12.67 6.57 -18.07
CA ILE A 101 14.14 6.49 -18.01
C ILE A 101 14.77 5.73 -19.19
N GLY A 102 13.99 5.46 -20.24
CA GLY A 102 14.47 4.81 -21.46
C GLY A 102 14.74 3.30 -21.34
N HIS A 103 14.30 2.68 -20.24
CA HIS A 103 14.34 1.23 -20.07
C HIS A 103 13.08 0.62 -20.70
N ILE A 104 13.26 0.00 -21.88
CA ILE A 104 12.18 -0.82 -22.45
C ILE A 104 11.94 -1.98 -21.50
N PRO A 105 10.71 -2.18 -21.01
CA PRO A 105 10.40 -3.31 -20.15
C PRO A 105 10.80 -4.60 -20.85
N GLU A 106 11.81 -5.28 -20.34
CA GLU A 106 12.13 -6.62 -20.81
C GLU A 106 10.89 -7.49 -20.60
N ARG A 107 10.54 -8.23 -21.65
CA ARG A 107 9.46 -9.21 -21.56
C ARG A 107 9.79 -10.11 -20.37
N PRO A 108 8.89 -10.26 -19.39
CA PRO A 108 9.20 -11.07 -18.21
C PRO A 108 9.70 -12.44 -18.69
N ASP A 109 10.88 -12.80 -18.22
CA ASP A 109 11.45 -14.11 -18.50
C ASP A 109 10.49 -15.16 -17.90
N PRO A 110 9.87 -15.99 -18.74
CA PRO A 110 8.95 -17.03 -18.25
C PRO A 110 9.63 -18.03 -17.31
N ALA A 111 10.98 -18.03 -17.27
CA ALA A 111 11.78 -18.83 -16.34
C ALA A 111 12.06 -18.11 -15.01
N ALA A 112 11.78 -16.80 -14.88
CA ALA A 112 11.87 -16.08 -13.62
C ALA A 112 10.68 -16.49 -12.73
N SER A 113 10.88 -17.55 -11.97
CA SER A 113 9.86 -18.31 -11.24
C SER A 113 9.30 -17.62 -9.99
N CYS A 114 9.55 -16.34 -9.75
CA CYS A 114 9.03 -15.66 -8.57
C CYS A 114 8.52 -14.26 -8.95
N GLU A 115 7.21 -14.10 -9.07
CA GLU A 115 6.62 -12.75 -9.13
C GLU A 115 6.92 -12.03 -7.80
N PRO A 116 7.33 -10.75 -7.85
CA PRO A 116 7.60 -9.99 -6.64
C PRO A 116 6.33 -9.88 -5.79
N GLY A 117 6.49 -9.99 -4.47
CA GLY A 117 5.41 -9.85 -3.51
C GLY A 117 4.73 -8.48 -3.58
N LEU A 118 3.51 -8.36 -3.04
CA LEU A 118 2.79 -7.09 -3.03
C LEU A 118 3.56 -6.02 -2.22
N ALA A 119 4.11 -6.41 -1.07
CA ALA A 119 4.92 -5.54 -0.23
C ALA A 119 6.22 -5.09 -0.93
N ASP A 120 6.89 -5.99 -1.68
CA ASP A 120 8.09 -5.64 -2.44
C ASP A 120 7.79 -4.62 -3.54
N LEU A 121 6.66 -4.77 -4.23
CA LEU A 121 6.24 -3.82 -5.26
C LEU A 121 5.90 -2.45 -4.66
N HIS A 122 5.20 -2.46 -3.53
CA HIS A 122 4.88 -1.25 -2.78
C HIS A 122 6.16 -0.51 -2.37
N ALA A 123 7.06 -1.19 -1.67
CA ALA A 123 8.33 -0.60 -1.23
C ALA A 123 9.13 -0.01 -2.40
N ARG A 124 9.30 -0.78 -3.50
CA ARG A 124 10.04 -0.31 -4.69
C ARG A 124 9.42 0.93 -5.31
N LEU A 125 8.08 0.98 -5.43
CA LEU A 125 7.40 2.13 -6.02
C LEU A 125 7.59 3.37 -5.15
N PHE A 126 7.37 3.26 -3.84
CA PHE A 126 7.45 4.41 -2.94
C PHE A 126 8.89 4.83 -2.63
N ASP A 127 9.88 3.93 -2.72
CA ASP A 127 11.30 4.29 -2.73
C ASP A 127 11.62 5.20 -3.94
N ILE A 128 11.16 4.84 -5.13
CA ILE A 128 11.36 5.65 -6.34
C ILE A 128 10.69 7.02 -6.21
N LEU A 129 9.44 7.05 -5.75
CA LEU A 129 8.69 8.29 -5.58
C LEU A 129 9.30 9.21 -4.52
N GLY A 130 9.89 8.64 -3.45
CA GLY A 130 10.58 9.36 -2.39
C GLY A 130 11.95 9.94 -2.79
N LEU A 131 12.56 9.45 -3.88
CA LEU A 131 13.88 9.92 -4.35
C LEU A 131 13.83 11.23 -5.15
N HIS A 132 12.69 11.89 -5.30
CA HIS A 132 12.51 13.12 -6.08
C HIS A 132 12.27 14.39 -5.21
N PRO A 133 13.16 14.74 -4.27
CA PRO A 133 12.92 15.86 -3.36
C PRO A 133 12.91 17.25 -4.07
N GLU A 134 13.49 17.35 -5.27
CA GLU A 134 13.61 18.62 -5.99
C GLU A 134 12.33 19.09 -6.68
N ARG A 135 11.32 18.21 -6.77
CA ARG A 135 10.00 18.52 -7.36
C ARG A 135 8.95 18.85 -6.29
N SER A 136 9.42 19.07 -5.06
CA SER A 136 8.62 19.24 -3.85
C SER A 136 7.75 20.49 -3.86
N GLY A 137 6.53 20.34 -3.40
CA GLY A 137 5.54 21.41 -3.19
C GLY A 137 4.21 21.18 -3.90
N GLY A 138 4.05 20.07 -4.63
CA GLY A 138 2.84 19.69 -5.34
C GLY A 138 1.83 18.91 -4.49
N VAL A 139 0.76 18.49 -5.14
CA VAL A 139 -0.28 17.63 -4.54
C VAL A 139 0.30 16.25 -4.17
N ALA A 140 1.23 15.73 -4.97
CA ALA A 140 1.91 14.46 -4.71
C ALA A 140 2.62 14.43 -3.36
N ASP A 141 3.32 15.50 -2.97
CA ASP A 141 4.03 15.56 -1.68
C ASP A 141 3.08 15.43 -0.49
N GLN A 142 1.91 16.06 -0.57
CA GLN A 142 0.91 15.97 0.50
C GLN A 142 0.42 14.53 0.66
N TRP A 143 0.18 13.83 -0.46
CA TRP A 143 -0.24 12.44 -0.45
C TRP A 143 0.87 11.50 0.01
N LEU A 144 2.12 11.70 -0.40
CA LEU A 144 3.28 10.94 0.06
C LEU A 144 3.49 11.12 1.57
N CYS A 145 3.43 12.36 2.08
CA CYS A 145 3.50 12.61 3.51
C CYS A 145 2.34 11.95 4.28
N ARG A 146 1.12 12.00 3.74
CA ARG A 146 -0.03 11.36 4.35
C ARG A 146 0.13 9.86 4.41
N LEU A 147 0.59 9.23 3.33
CA LEU A 147 0.81 7.79 3.26
C LEU A 147 1.95 7.36 4.18
N SER A 148 3.07 8.08 4.22
CA SER A 148 4.19 7.77 5.10
C SER A 148 3.86 7.92 6.60
N ALA A 149 2.86 8.71 6.94
CA ALA A 149 2.35 8.84 8.30
C ALA A 149 1.30 7.79 8.67
N ASP A 150 0.85 6.98 7.69
CA ASP A 150 -0.19 5.98 7.87
C ASP A 150 0.39 4.65 8.38
N SER A 151 0.30 4.41 9.68
CA SER A 151 0.79 3.17 10.32
C SER A 151 0.06 1.89 9.86
N VAL A 152 -1.11 2.03 9.21
CA VAL A 152 -1.90 0.88 8.73
C VAL A 152 -1.45 0.45 7.33
N ALA A 153 -0.97 1.38 6.50
CA ALA A 153 -0.73 1.13 5.08
C ALA A 153 0.24 -0.03 4.83
N ASP A 154 1.44 0.01 5.40
CA ASP A 154 2.46 -1.02 5.18
C ASP A 154 2.00 -2.39 5.70
N ALA A 155 1.42 -2.41 6.92
CA ALA A 155 0.92 -3.63 7.54
C ALA A 155 -0.24 -4.25 6.73
N LEU A 156 -1.11 -3.41 6.17
CA LEU A 156 -2.23 -3.85 5.33
C LEU A 156 -1.73 -4.44 4.01
N ILE A 157 -0.76 -3.78 3.36
CA ILE A 157 -0.17 -4.26 2.11
C ILE A 157 0.56 -5.60 2.32
N GLU A 158 1.31 -5.74 3.41
CA GLU A 158 1.94 -7.00 3.78
C GLU A 158 0.90 -8.12 3.97
N ALA A 159 -0.18 -7.83 4.73
CA ALA A 159 -1.25 -8.79 4.97
C ALA A 159 -2.00 -9.18 3.70
N LEU A 160 -2.29 -8.21 2.79
CA LEU A 160 -2.91 -8.46 1.49
C LEU A 160 -2.00 -9.27 0.57
N GLY A 161 -0.69 -9.20 0.74
CA GLY A 161 0.27 -9.99 -0.01
C GLY A 161 0.01 -11.49 0.05
N ALA A 162 -0.56 -11.98 1.17
CA ALA A 162 -0.95 -13.38 1.33
C ALA A 162 -2.08 -13.85 0.39
N TYR A 163 -2.86 -12.91 -0.17
CA TYR A 163 -3.95 -13.19 -1.10
C TYR A 163 -3.52 -13.10 -2.57
N ARG A 164 -2.35 -12.50 -2.83
CA ARG A 164 -1.78 -12.42 -4.18
C ARG A 164 -1.13 -13.75 -4.53
N GLY A 165 -1.54 -14.34 -5.64
CA GLY A 165 -0.98 -15.63 -6.10
C GLY A 165 -1.71 -16.87 -5.60
N ALA A 166 -2.75 -16.70 -4.78
CA ALA A 166 -3.73 -17.77 -4.60
C ALA A 166 -4.38 -18.02 -5.96
N THR A 167 -3.83 -18.99 -6.70
CA THR A 167 -4.34 -19.36 -8.02
C THR A 167 -5.81 -19.73 -7.92
N ALA A 168 -6.55 -19.54 -9.01
CA ALA A 168 -7.99 -19.82 -9.07
C ALA A 168 -8.36 -21.28 -8.69
N SER A 169 -7.40 -22.20 -8.66
CA SER A 169 -7.57 -23.57 -8.18
C SER A 169 -7.32 -23.76 -6.68
N GLU A 170 -6.55 -22.86 -6.04
CA GLU A 170 -6.32 -22.87 -4.59
C GLU A 170 -6.99 -21.64 -3.95
N ARG A 171 -8.31 -21.56 -4.10
CA ARG A 171 -9.15 -20.41 -3.65
C ARG A 171 -9.17 -20.19 -2.14
N LYS A 172 -8.30 -20.82 -1.39
CA LYS A 172 -8.21 -20.67 0.04
C LYS A 172 -6.98 -19.85 0.39
N ALA A 173 -7.20 -18.68 0.99
CA ALA A 173 -6.13 -17.90 1.59
C ALA A 173 -5.41 -18.76 2.65
N PRO A 174 -4.10 -18.55 2.87
CA PRO A 174 -3.38 -19.21 3.94
C PRO A 174 -4.07 -19.05 5.28
N ASP A 175 -3.98 -20.07 6.13
CA ASP A 175 -4.56 -19.99 7.47
C ASP A 175 -4.05 -18.74 8.21
N GLY A 176 -4.95 -18.02 8.86
CA GLY A 176 -4.65 -16.77 9.57
C GLY A 176 -4.45 -15.53 8.67
N ALA A 177 -4.60 -15.62 7.35
CA ALA A 177 -4.46 -14.46 6.46
C ALA A 177 -5.47 -13.35 6.80
N TRP A 178 -6.71 -13.73 7.06
CA TRP A 178 -7.75 -12.79 7.48
C TRP A 178 -7.41 -12.10 8.80
N GLU A 179 -6.91 -12.85 9.79
CA GLU A 179 -6.55 -12.26 11.08
C GLU A 179 -5.39 -11.28 10.95
N ARG A 180 -4.46 -11.49 10.00
CA ARG A 180 -3.42 -10.50 9.70
C ARG A 180 -4.01 -9.22 9.11
N VAL A 181 -4.95 -9.33 8.17
CA VAL A 181 -5.65 -8.14 7.61
C VAL A 181 -6.41 -7.39 8.70
N ARG A 182 -7.12 -8.10 9.58
CA ARG A 182 -7.79 -7.47 10.73
C ARG A 182 -6.80 -6.77 11.65
N ALA A 183 -5.74 -7.46 12.04
CA ALA A 183 -4.72 -6.91 12.93
C ALA A 183 -4.02 -5.68 12.33
N ALA A 184 -3.80 -5.65 11.01
CA ALA A 184 -3.22 -4.49 10.34
C ALA A 184 -4.10 -3.24 10.47
N VAL A 185 -5.41 -3.36 10.27
CA VAL A 185 -6.34 -2.23 10.43
C VAL A 185 -6.53 -1.84 11.89
N ASP A 186 -6.47 -2.80 12.81
CA ASP A 186 -6.54 -2.57 14.26
C ASP A 186 -5.31 -1.81 14.83
N LEU A 187 -4.25 -1.61 14.03
CA LEU A 187 -3.16 -0.69 14.37
C LEU A 187 -3.61 0.76 14.47
N ASP A 188 -4.73 1.10 13.82
CA ASP A 188 -5.37 2.40 14.03
C ASP A 188 -5.89 2.49 15.46
N PRO A 189 -5.48 3.50 16.27
CA PRO A 189 -5.86 3.59 17.67
C PRO A 189 -7.37 3.71 17.88
N GLY A 190 -8.09 4.35 16.95
CA GLY A 190 -9.54 4.49 17.00
C GLY A 190 -10.25 3.15 16.81
N VAL A 191 -9.83 2.38 15.79
CA VAL A 191 -10.37 1.06 15.49
C VAL A 191 -10.02 0.06 16.61
N GLY A 192 -8.76 0.03 17.03
CA GLY A 192 -8.30 -0.84 18.11
C GLY A 192 -9.05 -0.60 19.43
N SER A 193 -9.31 0.66 19.79
CA SER A 193 -10.09 1.00 20.98
C SER A 193 -11.54 0.51 20.92
N LEU A 194 -12.16 0.56 19.74
CA LEU A 194 -13.51 0.02 19.53
C LEU A 194 -13.54 -1.50 19.65
N ARG A 195 -12.53 -2.18 19.12
CA ARG A 195 -12.39 -3.63 19.27
C ARG A 195 -12.31 -4.07 20.73
N HIS A 196 -11.48 -3.37 21.53
CA HIS A 196 -11.34 -3.68 22.96
C HIS A 196 -12.65 -3.49 23.72
N ARG A 197 -13.40 -2.41 23.44
CA ARG A 197 -14.70 -2.16 24.06
C ARG A 197 -15.73 -3.23 23.68
N SER A 198 -15.86 -3.54 22.38
CA SER A 198 -16.78 -4.57 21.91
C SER A 198 -16.53 -5.92 22.57
N ARG A 199 -15.25 -6.30 22.73
CA ARG A 199 -14.89 -7.56 23.38
C ARG A 199 -15.19 -7.56 24.88
N ALA A 200 -14.96 -6.45 25.57
CA ALA A 200 -15.30 -6.32 26.99
C ALA A 200 -16.81 -6.40 27.24
N ASP A 201 -17.61 -5.81 26.32
CA ASP A 201 -19.08 -5.88 26.37
C ASP A 201 -19.60 -7.31 26.13
N ASP A 202 -18.97 -8.08 25.24
CA ASP A 202 -19.32 -9.48 24.98
C ASP A 202 -19.00 -10.37 26.20
N GLU A 203 -17.81 -10.16 26.82
CA GLU A 203 -17.40 -10.90 28.04
C GLU A 203 -18.27 -10.54 29.28
N ALA A 204 -18.73 -9.28 29.37
CA ALA A 204 -19.62 -8.86 30.44
C ALA A 204 -21.06 -9.36 30.26
N GLY A 205 -21.52 -9.47 29.01
CA GLY A 205 -22.88 -9.94 28.69
C GLY A 205 -23.12 -11.42 28.97
N GLU A 206 -22.08 -12.23 29.09
CA GLU A 206 -22.20 -13.66 29.48
C GLU A 206 -22.34 -13.87 31.01
N ALA A 207 -22.09 -12.82 31.83
CA ALA A 207 -22.05 -12.94 33.29
C ALA A 207 -23.33 -12.49 34.01
N ASP A 208 -24.23 -11.74 33.37
CA ASP A 208 -25.39 -11.14 34.01
C ASP A 208 -26.68 -11.43 33.21
N ASP A 209 -27.33 -12.54 33.56
CA ASP A 209 -28.77 -12.76 33.36
C ASP A 209 -29.53 -12.14 34.56
N GLU A 210 -29.63 -10.82 34.72
CA GLU A 210 -30.74 -10.16 35.47
C GLU A 210 -30.57 -8.63 35.51
N ASP A 211 -31.57 -7.94 34.94
CA ASP A 211 -32.07 -6.59 35.28
C ASP A 211 -31.04 -5.46 35.61
N ASP A 212 -30.42 -4.84 34.62
CA ASP A 212 -30.20 -3.39 34.70
C ASP A 212 -30.20 -2.68 33.33
N ALA A 213 -31.28 -2.01 33.01
CA ALA A 213 -31.57 -1.31 31.75
C ALA A 213 -30.93 0.08 31.67
N THR A 214 -29.84 0.37 32.41
CA THR A 214 -29.24 1.72 32.49
C THR A 214 -27.80 1.86 31.99
N SER A 215 -27.28 0.92 31.18
CA SER A 215 -25.96 1.12 30.60
C SER A 215 -26.05 1.89 29.28
N THR A 216 -26.00 3.22 29.33
CA THR A 216 -26.04 4.17 28.22
C THR A 216 -24.70 4.22 27.43
N ASP A 217 -23.67 3.47 27.83
CA ASP A 217 -22.30 3.57 27.33
C ASP A 217 -21.89 2.38 26.47
N ARG A 218 -22.85 1.50 26.12
CA ARG A 218 -22.61 0.35 25.26
C ARG A 218 -22.40 0.83 23.82
N ALA A 219 -21.23 0.54 23.24
CA ALA A 219 -20.96 0.85 21.83
C ALA A 219 -22.04 0.20 20.96
N PRO A 220 -22.67 0.94 19.99
CA PRO A 220 -23.70 0.38 19.14
C PRO A 220 -23.14 -0.85 18.42
N ALA A 221 -23.93 -1.93 18.41
CA ALA A 221 -23.58 -3.16 17.72
C ALA A 221 -23.23 -2.83 16.25
N GLY A 222 -22.00 -3.11 15.84
CA GLY A 222 -21.50 -2.78 14.49
C GLY A 222 -20.56 -1.58 14.41
N ALA A 223 -20.42 -0.74 15.45
CA ALA A 223 -19.53 0.43 15.40
C ALA A 223 -18.07 0.07 15.10
N TYR A 224 -17.58 -1.05 15.66
CA TYR A 224 -16.27 -1.57 15.34
C TYR A 224 -16.16 -1.95 13.84
N GLN A 225 -17.15 -2.69 13.31
CA GLN A 225 -17.12 -3.12 11.91
C GLN A 225 -17.19 -1.94 10.95
N GLU A 226 -18.00 -0.93 11.26
CA GLU A 226 -18.10 0.29 10.45
C GLU A 226 -16.79 1.08 10.46
N ALA A 227 -16.18 1.28 11.64
CA ALA A 227 -14.89 1.95 11.78
C ALA A 227 -13.78 1.19 11.05
N TRP A 228 -13.78 -0.15 11.16
CA TRP A 228 -12.84 -1.02 10.48
C TRP A 228 -12.97 -0.92 8.96
N ASN A 229 -14.20 -1.03 8.43
CA ASN A 229 -14.48 -0.88 7.00
C ASN A 229 -14.02 0.49 6.49
N SER A 230 -14.38 1.57 7.19
CA SER A 230 -14.01 2.93 6.84
C SER A 230 -12.49 3.11 6.82
N ARG A 231 -11.79 2.60 7.82
CA ARG A 231 -10.33 2.69 7.92
C ARG A 231 -9.62 1.90 6.83
N PHE A 232 -10.07 0.66 6.57
CA PHE A 232 -9.56 -0.18 5.50
C PHE A 232 -9.71 0.54 4.14
N ILE A 233 -10.91 1.02 3.82
CA ILE A 233 -11.21 1.74 2.58
C ILE A 233 -10.31 2.97 2.45
N SER A 234 -10.26 3.81 3.48
CA SER A 234 -9.46 5.04 3.48
C SER A 234 -7.98 4.78 3.24
N THR A 235 -7.43 3.69 3.76
CA THR A 235 -6.03 3.30 3.53
C THR A 235 -5.79 2.96 2.05
N ILE A 236 -6.63 2.11 1.46
CA ILE A 236 -6.50 1.74 0.02
C ILE A 236 -6.70 2.96 -0.88
N GLU A 237 -7.70 3.81 -0.60
CA GLU A 237 -7.94 5.04 -1.34
C GLU A 237 -6.77 6.02 -1.23
N THR A 238 -6.11 6.10 -0.06
CA THR A 238 -4.91 6.93 0.13
C THR A 238 -3.76 6.43 -0.74
N ILE A 239 -3.53 5.12 -0.81
CA ILE A 239 -2.50 4.53 -1.68
C ILE A 239 -2.78 4.85 -3.14
N CYS A 240 -4.01 4.61 -3.63
CA CYS A 240 -4.39 4.90 -5.01
C CYS A 240 -4.27 6.38 -5.35
N SER A 241 -4.75 7.27 -4.46
CA SER A 241 -4.67 8.73 -4.63
C SER A 241 -3.23 9.23 -4.65
N THR A 242 -2.34 8.59 -3.88
CA THR A 242 -0.91 8.94 -3.90
C THR A 242 -0.30 8.62 -5.27
N ILE A 243 -0.58 7.44 -5.83
CA ILE A 243 -0.10 7.05 -7.15
C ILE A 243 -0.67 7.97 -8.24
N ASP A 244 -1.97 8.27 -8.18
CA ASP A 244 -2.63 9.17 -9.12
C ASP A 244 -2.02 10.58 -9.06
N ALA A 245 -1.80 11.13 -7.87
CA ALA A 245 -1.17 12.44 -7.69
C ALA A 245 0.27 12.46 -8.22
N CYS A 246 1.07 11.43 -7.90
CA CYS A 246 2.43 11.29 -8.42
C CYS A 246 2.46 11.17 -9.95
N SER A 247 1.48 10.50 -10.55
CA SER A 247 1.31 10.43 -12.00
C SER A 247 1.00 11.79 -12.61
N GLN A 248 0.07 12.54 -12.03
CA GLN A 248 -0.33 13.88 -12.48
C GLN A 248 0.81 14.90 -12.34
N ASP A 249 1.57 14.85 -11.27
CA ASP A 249 2.74 15.71 -11.03
C ASP A 249 3.97 15.28 -11.87
N GLY A 250 3.84 14.22 -12.69
CA GLY A 250 4.87 13.74 -13.60
C GLY A 250 6.03 12.97 -12.94
N LEU A 251 5.88 12.55 -11.68
CA LEU A 251 6.91 11.78 -10.97
C LEU A 251 7.10 10.37 -11.56
N LEU A 252 6.09 9.85 -12.25
CA LEU A 252 6.14 8.57 -12.97
C LEU A 252 6.44 8.75 -14.47
N GLY A 253 6.71 10.00 -14.92
CA GLY A 253 7.06 10.33 -16.30
C GLY A 253 5.89 10.80 -17.18
N GLY A 254 6.21 11.29 -18.38
CA GLY A 254 5.25 11.82 -19.34
C GLY A 254 4.16 10.82 -19.77
N PRO A 255 4.48 9.55 -20.06
CA PRO A 255 3.47 8.53 -20.36
C PRO A 255 2.47 8.31 -19.23
N ALA A 256 2.91 8.38 -17.97
CA ALA A 256 2.04 8.24 -16.80
C ALA A 256 1.11 9.45 -16.67
N GLN A 257 1.61 10.66 -16.92
CA GLN A 257 0.83 11.88 -16.84
C GLN A 257 -0.32 11.90 -17.86
N SER A 258 -0.07 11.48 -19.10
CA SER A 258 -1.12 11.38 -20.12
C SER A 258 -2.17 10.33 -19.79
N LEU A 259 -1.76 9.15 -19.31
CA LEU A 259 -2.66 8.08 -18.92
C LEU A 259 -3.51 8.46 -17.70
N GLY A 260 -2.90 9.11 -16.70
CA GLY A 260 -3.60 9.59 -15.50
C GLY A 260 -4.68 10.60 -15.82
N ALA A 261 -4.43 11.54 -16.72
CA ALA A 261 -5.43 12.53 -17.17
C ALA A 261 -6.65 11.87 -17.84
N GLU A 262 -6.42 10.84 -18.67
CA GLU A 262 -7.50 10.10 -19.33
C GLU A 262 -8.35 9.29 -18.36
N LEU A 263 -7.72 8.64 -17.35
CA LEU A 263 -8.43 7.87 -16.32
C LEU A 263 -9.26 8.78 -15.42
N ALA A 264 -8.73 9.94 -15.03
CA ALA A 264 -9.46 10.92 -14.24
C ALA A 264 -10.69 11.42 -14.99
N HIS A 265 -10.59 11.67 -16.30
CA HIS A 265 -11.71 12.10 -17.13
C HIS A 265 -12.82 11.05 -17.23
N ARG A 266 -12.46 9.76 -17.31
CA ARG A 266 -13.46 8.66 -17.32
C ARG A 266 -14.23 8.55 -16.01
N ARG A 267 -13.54 8.68 -14.85
CA ARG A 267 -14.19 8.63 -13.52
C ARG A 267 -15.25 9.73 -13.38
N GLN A 268 -14.94 10.96 -13.81
CA GLN A 268 -15.89 12.09 -13.77
C GLN A 268 -17.11 11.88 -14.67
N GLY A 269 -16.96 11.19 -15.81
CA GLY A 269 -18.07 10.90 -16.73
C GLY A 269 -19.02 9.83 -16.22
N THR A 270 -18.58 8.94 -15.34
CA THR A 270 -19.40 7.84 -14.79
C THR A 270 -20.27 8.29 -13.61
N ASP A 271 -19.81 9.32 -12.86
CA ASP A 271 -20.58 9.88 -11.72
C ASP A 271 -21.72 10.84 -12.18
N ALA A 272 -21.76 11.19 -13.47
CA ALA A 272 -22.74 12.09 -14.05
C ALA A 272 -23.92 11.38 -14.77
N ALA A 273 -23.93 10.04 -14.82
CA ALA A 273 -24.95 9.21 -15.47
C ALA A 273 -25.79 8.42 -14.45
#